data_3eb8a35869ca725d28f5ff56f9cef09b
#
_entry.id   3eb8a35869ca725d28f5ff56f9cef09b
#
_cell.length_a   1.000
_cell.length_b   1.000
_cell.length_c   1.000
_cell.angle_alpha   90.00
_cell.angle_beta   90.00
_cell.angle_gamma   90.00
#
_symmetry.space_group_name_H-M   'P 1'
#
loop_
_entity.id
_entity.type
_entity.pdbx_description
1 polymer ?
#
loop_
_entity_poly.entity_id
_entity_poly.type
_entity_poly.pdbx_seq_one_letter_code
_entity_poly.pdbx_strand_id
1 'polypeptide(L)'
;MNDDKLARSLQSVGMTCFVKSFEYFAGDIPREDVIEKLKSTTTYTYKSCASRTSHARSIIKADMAFKALQLIIDSESPMILEAVKRRAQAL
;
A
#
# COMPACT_ATOMS: atom_id res chain seq x y z
N MET A 1 12.05 9.33 -6.09
CA MET A 1 10.58 9.57 -6.21
C MET A 1 10.26 10.89 -5.52
N ASN A 2 9.59 11.81 -6.22
CA ASN A 2 9.17 13.08 -5.61
C ASN A 2 7.79 12.92 -4.94
N ASP A 3 7.34 13.96 -4.23
CA ASP A 3 6.10 13.89 -3.46
C ASP A 3 4.86 13.69 -4.34
N ASP A 4 4.82 14.31 -5.53
CA ASP A 4 3.70 14.14 -6.45
C ASP A 4 3.61 12.71 -6.96
N LYS A 5 4.75 12.12 -7.30
CA LYS A 5 4.81 10.75 -7.78
C LYS A 5 4.47 9.77 -6.65
N LEU A 6 4.91 10.06 -5.44
CA LEU A 6 4.55 9.26 -4.26
C LEU A 6 3.03 9.27 -4.06
N ALA A 7 2.40 10.43 -4.10
CA ALA A 7 0.96 10.56 -3.91
C ALA A 7 0.19 9.77 -4.97
N ARG A 8 0.62 9.85 -6.24
CA ARG A 8 -0.01 9.09 -7.33
C ARG A 8 0.16 7.59 -7.17
N SER A 9 1.37 7.16 -6.80
CA SER A 9 1.65 5.74 -6.58
C SER A 9 0.83 5.21 -5.41
N LEU A 10 0.73 5.96 -4.33
CA LEU A 10 -0.07 5.59 -3.17
C LEU A 10 -1.56 5.50 -3.52
N GLN A 11 -2.06 6.41 -4.35
CA GLN A 11 -3.43 6.36 -4.87
C GLN A 11 -3.67 5.10 -5.69
N SER A 12 -2.69 4.69 -6.49
CA SER A 12 -2.79 3.49 -7.32
C SER A 12 -2.81 2.21 -6.48
N VAL A 13 -2.10 2.19 -5.36
CA VAL A 13 -2.16 1.08 -4.40
C VAL A 13 -3.47 1.10 -3.62
N GLY A 14 -3.93 2.28 -3.24
CA GLY A 14 -4.99 2.47 -2.27
C GLY A 14 -4.41 2.51 -0.85
N MET A 15 -4.74 3.55 -0.10
CA MET A 15 -4.18 3.75 1.25
C MET A 15 -4.49 2.58 2.18
N THR A 16 -5.73 2.10 2.19
CA THR A 16 -6.14 0.97 3.00
C THR A 16 -5.38 -0.29 2.61
N CYS A 17 -5.25 -0.57 1.31
CA CYS A 17 -4.52 -1.72 0.82
C CYS A 17 -3.04 -1.65 1.21
N PHE A 18 -2.43 -0.48 1.10
CA PHE A 18 -1.02 -0.29 1.46
C PHE A 18 -0.77 -0.65 2.93
N VAL A 19 -1.62 -0.18 3.82
CA VAL A 19 -1.49 -0.46 5.26
C VAL A 19 -1.79 -1.91 5.58
N LYS A 20 -2.92 -2.44 5.11
CA LYS A 20 -3.34 -3.81 5.44
C LYS A 20 -2.39 -4.88 4.92
N SER A 21 -1.76 -4.63 3.78
CA SER A 21 -0.87 -5.60 3.14
C SER A 21 0.59 -5.16 3.17
N PHE A 22 0.93 -4.19 4.01
CA PHE A 22 2.29 -3.62 4.07
C PHE A 22 3.36 -4.69 4.26
N GLU A 23 3.13 -5.65 5.15
CA GLU A 23 4.10 -6.71 5.44
C GLU A 23 4.40 -7.56 4.20
N TYR A 24 3.41 -7.82 3.37
CA TYR A 24 3.60 -8.56 2.13
C TYR A 24 4.42 -7.75 1.12
N PHE A 25 4.15 -6.45 1.02
CA PHE A 25 4.88 -5.58 0.09
C PHE A 25 6.33 -5.38 0.52
N ALA A 26 6.57 -5.22 1.82
CA ALA A 26 7.88 -4.93 2.38
C ALA A 26 8.76 -6.16 2.55
N GLY A 27 8.17 -7.36 2.58
CA GLY A 27 8.91 -8.60 2.79
C GLY A 27 9.60 -9.11 1.53
N ASP A 28 10.33 -10.21 1.68
CA ASP A 28 11.06 -10.85 0.57
C ASP A 28 10.20 -11.84 -0.22
N ILE A 29 8.90 -11.79 -0.03
CA ILE A 29 7.96 -12.67 -0.72
C ILE A 29 7.97 -12.37 -2.22
N PRO A 30 8.05 -13.39 -3.10
CA PRO A 30 7.99 -13.17 -4.54
C PRO A 30 6.72 -12.43 -4.94
N ARG A 31 6.82 -11.60 -5.98
CA ARG A 31 5.71 -10.76 -6.44
C ARG A 31 4.44 -11.58 -6.72
N GLU A 32 4.57 -12.73 -7.38
CA GLU A 32 3.42 -13.58 -7.69
C GLU A 32 2.71 -14.10 -6.43
N ASP A 33 3.46 -14.40 -5.39
CA ASP A 33 2.89 -14.86 -4.12
C ASP A 33 2.12 -13.73 -3.42
N VAL A 34 2.61 -12.49 -3.50
CA VAL A 34 1.90 -11.33 -2.97
C VAL A 34 0.59 -11.12 -3.73
N ILE A 35 0.63 -11.23 -5.06
CA ILE A 35 -0.57 -11.08 -5.89
C ILE A 35 -1.61 -12.14 -5.50
N GLU A 36 -1.19 -13.39 -5.32
CA GLU A 36 -2.09 -14.47 -4.90
C GLU A 36 -2.69 -14.22 -3.51
N LYS A 37 -1.89 -13.73 -2.58
CA LYS A 37 -2.40 -13.38 -1.23
C LYS A 37 -3.43 -12.26 -1.29
N LEU A 38 -3.18 -11.21 -2.06
CA LEU A 38 -4.13 -10.12 -2.25
C LEU A 38 -5.42 -10.62 -2.90
N LYS A 39 -5.29 -11.48 -3.91
CA LYS A 39 -6.44 -12.02 -4.60
C LYS A 39 -7.31 -12.89 -3.70
N SER A 40 -6.69 -13.64 -2.79
CA SER A 40 -7.41 -14.52 -1.86
C SER A 40 -8.09 -13.77 -0.70
N THR A 41 -7.61 -12.57 -0.37
CA THR A 41 -8.10 -11.79 0.78
C THR A 41 -8.93 -10.57 0.38
N THR A 42 -9.07 -10.31 -0.90
CA THR A 42 -9.82 -9.16 -1.42
C THR A 42 -10.70 -9.57 -2.60
N THR A 43 -11.54 -8.63 -3.06
CA THR A 43 -12.34 -8.82 -4.27
C THR A 43 -11.64 -8.25 -5.51
N TYR A 44 -10.38 -7.84 -5.40
CA TYR A 44 -9.64 -7.29 -6.53
C TYR A 44 -9.38 -8.34 -7.59
N THR A 45 -9.35 -7.89 -8.86
CA THR A 45 -8.94 -8.74 -9.97
C THR A 45 -7.42 -8.99 -9.90
N TYR A 46 -6.94 -10.00 -10.61
CA TYR A 46 -5.50 -10.27 -10.71
C TYR A 46 -4.75 -9.01 -11.19
N LYS A 47 -5.26 -8.36 -12.23
CA LYS A 47 -4.64 -7.14 -12.79
C LYS A 47 -4.54 -6.03 -11.77
N SER A 48 -5.58 -5.83 -10.98
CA SER A 48 -5.59 -4.84 -9.90
C SER A 48 -4.56 -5.21 -8.82
N CYS A 49 -4.51 -6.45 -8.40
CA CYS A 49 -3.53 -6.92 -7.41
C CYS A 49 -2.10 -6.73 -7.91
N ALA A 50 -1.84 -7.05 -9.17
CA ALA A 50 -0.52 -6.90 -9.79
C ALA A 50 -0.09 -5.42 -9.82
N SER A 51 -0.99 -4.53 -10.23
CA SER A 51 -0.73 -3.09 -10.27
C SER A 51 -0.44 -2.55 -8.87
N ARG A 52 -1.29 -2.89 -7.90
CA ARG A 52 -1.12 -2.43 -6.50
C ARG A 52 0.21 -2.91 -5.92
N THR A 53 0.59 -4.15 -6.17
CA THR A 53 1.86 -4.71 -5.69
C THR A 53 3.05 -3.97 -6.30
N SER A 54 3.02 -3.72 -7.61
CA SER A 54 4.11 -3.01 -8.30
C SER A 54 4.28 -1.60 -7.77
N HIS A 55 3.18 -0.85 -7.61
CA HIS A 55 3.26 0.51 -7.08
C HIS A 55 3.71 0.55 -5.62
N ALA A 56 3.21 -0.37 -4.78
CA ALA A 56 3.61 -0.44 -3.38
C ALA A 56 5.10 -0.74 -3.24
N ARG A 57 5.61 -1.71 -4.00
CA ARG A 57 7.03 -2.04 -3.96
C ARG A 57 7.92 -0.94 -4.52
N SER A 58 7.44 -0.16 -5.49
CA SER A 58 8.17 1.02 -5.96
C SER A 58 8.33 2.06 -4.86
N ILE A 59 7.30 2.29 -4.06
CA ILE A 59 7.36 3.20 -2.91
C ILE A 59 8.41 2.72 -1.90
N ILE A 60 8.38 1.45 -1.56
CA ILE A 60 9.29 0.85 -0.59
C ILE A 60 10.73 0.88 -1.11
N LYS A 61 10.93 0.52 -2.38
CA LYS A 61 12.25 0.52 -3.02
C LYS A 61 12.85 1.91 -3.12
N ALA A 62 12.01 2.94 -3.24
CA ALA A 62 12.44 4.34 -3.26
C ALA A 62 12.71 4.90 -1.86
N ASP A 63 12.59 4.07 -0.81
CA ASP A 63 12.77 4.46 0.59
C ASP A 63 11.76 5.52 1.02
N MET A 64 10.53 5.43 0.53
CA MET A 64 9.46 6.39 0.79
C MET A 64 8.31 5.78 1.60
N ALA A 65 8.53 4.60 2.20
CA ALA A 65 7.47 3.89 2.93
C ALA A 65 6.96 4.69 4.13
N PHE A 66 7.86 5.26 4.93
CA PHE A 66 7.47 6.07 6.10
C PHE A 66 6.70 7.30 5.69
N LYS A 67 7.12 7.95 4.61
CA LYS A 67 6.43 9.13 4.09
C LYS A 67 5.03 8.78 3.59
N ALA A 68 4.89 7.64 2.93
CA ALA A 68 3.58 7.13 2.50
C ALA A 68 2.67 6.86 3.70
N LEU A 69 3.19 6.21 4.74
CA LEU A 69 2.43 5.95 5.96
C LEU A 69 2.01 7.24 6.66
N GLN A 70 2.89 8.24 6.65
CA GLN A 70 2.56 9.54 7.23
C GLN A 70 1.45 10.25 6.46
N LEU A 71 1.46 10.17 5.12
CA LEU A 71 0.37 10.70 4.31
C LEU A 71 -0.97 10.04 4.65
N ILE A 72 -0.96 8.74 4.92
CA ILE A 72 -2.18 8.01 5.31
C ILE A 72 -2.67 8.47 6.68
N ILE A 73 -1.76 8.61 7.65
CA ILE A 73 -2.08 9.06 9.01
C ILE A 73 -2.69 10.46 8.97
N ASP A 74 -2.13 11.34 8.14
CA ASP A 74 -2.57 12.74 8.02
C ASP A 74 -3.80 12.91 7.13
N SER A 75 -4.26 11.84 6.48
CA SER A 75 -5.41 11.90 5.58
C SER A 75 -6.69 12.21 6.35
N GLU A 76 -7.48 13.15 5.83
CA GLU A 76 -8.80 13.49 6.38
C GLU A 76 -9.92 12.79 5.62
N SER A 77 -9.57 11.87 4.71
CA SER A 77 -10.58 11.17 3.92
C SER A 77 -11.51 10.34 4.81
N PRO A 78 -12.83 10.49 4.66
CA PRO A 78 -13.78 9.69 5.44
C PRO A 78 -13.76 8.21 5.03
N MET A 79 -13.11 7.87 3.93
CA MET A 79 -12.99 6.49 3.47
C MET A 79 -11.86 5.74 4.18
N ILE A 80 -11.02 6.44 4.94
CA ILE A 80 -9.95 5.82 5.72
C ILE A 80 -10.46 5.59 7.13
N LEU A 81 -10.63 4.32 7.50
CA LEU A 81 -11.11 3.96 8.82
C LEU A 81 -10.06 4.28 9.88
N GLU A 82 -10.52 4.64 11.08
CA GLU A 82 -9.64 4.91 12.22
C GLU A 82 -8.71 3.73 12.51
N ALA A 83 -9.20 2.51 12.38
CA ALA A 83 -8.39 1.31 12.58
C ALA A 83 -7.21 1.22 11.61
N VAL A 84 -7.40 1.66 10.36
CA VAL A 84 -6.34 1.69 9.34
C VAL A 84 -5.27 2.71 9.74
N LYS A 85 -5.67 3.88 10.22
CA LYS A 85 -4.72 4.91 10.68
C LYS A 85 -3.91 4.42 11.88
N ARG A 86 -4.55 3.74 12.83
CA ARG A 86 -3.86 3.16 13.99
C ARG A 86 -2.83 2.13 13.57
N ARG A 87 -3.17 1.28 12.62
CA ARG A 87 -2.23 0.29 12.11
C ARG A 87 -1.06 0.97 11.39
N ALA A 88 -1.31 2.02 10.62
CA ALA A 88 -0.25 2.79 9.96
C ALA A 88 0.72 3.37 10.99
N GLN A 89 0.23 3.85 12.12
CA GLN A 89 1.06 4.37 13.20
C GLN A 89 1.91 3.29 13.85
N ALA A 90 1.44 2.04 13.86
CA ALA A 90 2.15 0.90 14.44
C ALA A 90 3.22 0.32 13.51
N LEU A 91 3.18 0.64 12.23
CA LEU A 91 4.17 0.17 11.25
C LEU A 91 5.39 1.10 11.23
#